data_b980f7e22fb796002719c512f159281e
#
_entry.id   b980f7e22fb796002719c512f159281e
#
_cell.length_a   1.000
_cell.length_b   1.000
_cell.length_c   1.000
_cell.angle_alpha   90.00
_cell.angle_beta   90.00
_cell.angle_gamma   90.00
#
_symmetry.space_group_name_H-M   'P 1'
#
loop_
_entity.id
_entity.type
_entity.pdbx_description
1 polymer ?
#
loop_
_entity_poly.entity_id
_entity_poly.type
_entity_poly.pdbx_seq_one_letter_code
_entity_poly.pdbx_strand_id
1 'polypeptide(L)'
;MSYQDILYGVDDRIATITLNRPDRMNAWTPTMEREVRSAMAAAAQDDGVRVIVLTGAGRGFCAGADMDALKGLDPNDIKRRGGDLPAFDMNRRPDWQTRYAFYPSIAKPIIAMLNGATAGIGLVHALYCDLDRKSTRLNSSHLGISY
;
A
#
# COMPACT_ATOMS: atom_id res chain seq x y z
N MET A 1 -16.63 2.65 7.40
CA MET A 1 -15.77 3.73 6.89
C MET A 1 -15.92 3.78 5.38
N SER A 2 -16.09 4.96 4.80
CA SER A 2 -16.15 5.12 3.34
C SER A 2 -14.78 5.60 2.86
N TYR A 3 -14.15 4.86 1.96
CA TYR A 3 -12.89 5.21 1.31
C TYR A 3 -13.17 5.65 -0.13
N GLN A 4 -12.31 6.48 -0.69
CA GLN A 4 -12.43 7.04 -2.04
C GLN A 4 -11.56 6.28 -3.05
N ASP A 5 -10.29 6.05 -2.71
CA ASP A 5 -9.26 5.50 -3.60
C ASP A 5 -8.97 4.02 -3.32
N ILE A 6 -9.58 3.43 -2.28
CA ILE A 6 -9.43 2.01 -1.96
C ILE A 6 -10.79 1.36 -1.67
N LEU A 7 -10.82 0.03 -1.74
CA LEU A 7 -11.88 -0.79 -1.14
C LEU A 7 -11.30 -1.52 0.07
N TYR A 8 -12.09 -1.66 1.12
CA TYR A 8 -11.74 -2.41 2.32
C TYR A 8 -12.87 -3.35 2.68
N GLY A 9 -12.54 -4.60 2.90
CA GLY A 9 -13.47 -5.62 3.35
C GLY A 9 -12.79 -6.64 4.24
N VAL A 10 -13.54 -7.25 5.13
CA VAL A 10 -13.10 -8.37 5.95
C VAL A 10 -14.01 -9.55 5.67
N ASP A 11 -13.42 -10.67 5.27
CA ASP A 11 -14.11 -11.93 5.04
C ASP A 11 -13.21 -13.08 5.51
N ASP A 12 -13.78 -14.09 6.14
CA ASP A 12 -13.06 -15.26 6.68
C ASP A 12 -11.75 -14.92 7.41
N ARG A 13 -11.78 -13.87 8.25
CA ARG A 13 -10.63 -13.33 9.01
C ARG A 13 -9.50 -12.73 8.16
N ILE A 14 -9.76 -12.48 6.90
CA ILE A 14 -8.83 -11.83 5.98
C ILE A 14 -9.33 -10.41 5.73
N ALA A 15 -8.53 -9.41 6.09
CA ALA A 15 -8.78 -8.04 5.68
C ALA A 15 -8.17 -7.81 4.30
N THR A 16 -8.99 -7.46 3.32
CA THR A 16 -8.52 -7.16 1.97
C THR A 16 -8.59 -5.65 1.72
N ILE A 17 -7.45 -5.07 1.41
CA ILE A 17 -7.28 -3.69 0.97
C ILE A 17 -7.03 -3.70 -0.53
N THR A 18 -7.95 -3.16 -1.32
CA THR A 18 -7.82 -3.12 -2.78
C THR A 18 -7.61 -1.68 -3.23
N LEU A 19 -6.48 -1.38 -3.84
CA LEU A 19 -6.23 -0.10 -4.50
C LEU A 19 -7.24 0.04 -5.65
N ASN A 20 -8.08 1.08 -5.65
CA ASN A 20 -9.26 1.15 -6.50
C ASN A 20 -9.30 2.41 -7.38
N ARG A 21 -8.27 2.56 -8.19
CA ARG A 21 -8.20 3.53 -9.30
C ARG A 21 -7.77 2.83 -10.59
N PRO A 22 -8.53 1.82 -11.07
CA PRO A 22 -8.12 0.94 -12.18
C PRO A 22 -7.87 1.71 -13.48
N ASP A 23 -8.58 2.79 -13.75
CA ASP A 23 -8.41 3.66 -14.93
C ASP A 23 -7.08 4.41 -14.95
N ARG A 24 -6.45 4.56 -13.80
CA ARG A 24 -5.13 5.15 -13.59
C ARG A 24 -4.07 4.12 -13.18
N MET A 25 -4.33 2.83 -13.46
CA MET A 25 -3.44 1.72 -13.04
C MET A 25 -3.08 1.79 -11.55
N ASN A 26 -4.03 2.22 -10.73
CA ASN A 26 -3.88 2.40 -9.30
C ASN A 26 -2.69 3.31 -8.93
N ALA A 27 -2.44 4.36 -9.72
CA ALA A 27 -1.44 5.36 -9.42
C ALA A 27 -1.67 5.98 -8.04
N TRP A 28 -0.60 6.05 -7.25
CA TRP A 28 -0.62 6.38 -5.83
C TRP A 28 -0.84 7.86 -5.59
N THR A 29 -1.88 8.19 -4.85
CA THR A 29 -2.22 9.56 -4.45
C THR A 29 -1.99 9.78 -2.95
N PRO A 30 -1.92 11.05 -2.50
CA PRO A 30 -1.93 11.36 -1.06
C PRO A 30 -3.19 10.86 -0.35
N THR A 31 -4.33 10.81 -1.04
CA THR A 31 -5.59 10.25 -0.51
C THR A 31 -5.46 8.75 -0.31
N MET A 32 -5.04 8.02 -1.34
CA MET A 32 -4.81 6.59 -1.25
C MET A 32 -3.84 6.23 -0.12
N GLU A 33 -2.77 7.01 0.07
CA GLU A 33 -1.81 6.80 1.15
C GLU A 33 -2.45 6.87 2.54
N ARG A 34 -3.25 7.92 2.79
CA ARG A 34 -3.97 8.06 4.07
C ARG A 34 -4.96 6.93 4.28
N GLU A 35 -5.66 6.55 3.23
CA GLU A 35 -6.68 5.50 3.28
C GLU A 35 -6.08 4.12 3.51
N VAL A 36 -5.00 3.75 2.81
CA VAL A 36 -4.28 2.48 3.03
C VAL A 36 -3.77 2.42 4.47
N ARG A 37 -3.14 3.51 4.97
CA ARG A 37 -2.65 3.56 6.34
C ARG A 37 -3.80 3.40 7.36
N SER A 38 -4.93 4.07 7.14
CA SER A 38 -6.12 3.95 7.98
C SER A 38 -6.70 2.52 7.97
N ALA A 39 -6.81 1.92 6.79
CA ALA A 39 -7.31 0.55 6.64
C ALA A 39 -6.38 -0.48 7.29
N MET A 40 -5.05 -0.32 7.13
CA MET A 40 -4.05 -1.15 7.80
C MET A 40 -4.15 -1.05 9.33
N ALA A 41 -4.33 0.17 9.87
CA ALA A 41 -4.51 0.39 11.30
C ALA A 41 -5.80 -0.27 11.82
N ALA A 42 -6.91 -0.12 11.09
CA ALA A 42 -8.17 -0.77 11.44
C ALA A 42 -8.04 -2.30 11.45
N ALA A 43 -7.43 -2.88 10.41
CA ALA A 43 -7.20 -4.31 10.33
C ALA A 43 -6.25 -4.83 11.42
N ALA A 44 -5.24 -4.03 11.79
CA ALA A 44 -4.29 -4.39 12.85
C ALA A 44 -4.97 -4.48 14.23
N GLN A 45 -5.96 -3.63 14.49
CA GLN A 45 -6.68 -3.54 15.76
C GLN A 45 -7.89 -4.49 15.85
N ASP A 46 -8.35 -5.02 14.73
CA ASP A 46 -9.53 -5.91 14.68
C ASP A 46 -9.13 -7.35 15.07
N ASP A 47 -9.54 -7.81 16.24
CA ASP A 47 -9.28 -9.16 16.74
C ASP A 47 -9.86 -10.27 15.83
N GLY A 48 -10.85 -9.95 15.02
CA GLY A 48 -11.42 -10.85 14.02
C GLY A 48 -10.50 -11.09 12.82
N VAL A 49 -9.55 -10.17 12.56
CA VAL A 49 -8.62 -10.27 11.43
C VAL A 49 -7.35 -11.03 11.82
N ARG A 50 -6.94 -11.97 10.97
CA ARG A 50 -5.70 -12.76 11.12
C ARG A 50 -4.63 -12.41 10.10
N VAL A 51 -5.04 -12.01 8.91
CA VAL A 51 -4.15 -11.72 7.77
C VAL A 51 -4.65 -10.47 7.06
N ILE A 52 -3.74 -9.67 6.54
CA ILE A 52 -4.04 -8.51 5.71
C ILE A 52 -3.55 -8.79 4.30
N VAL A 53 -4.39 -8.57 3.30
CA VAL A 53 -4.05 -8.67 1.89
C VAL A 53 -4.10 -7.27 1.26
N LEU A 54 -3.04 -6.88 0.57
CA LEU A 54 -2.98 -5.67 -0.24
C LEU A 54 -2.95 -6.05 -1.71
N THR A 55 -3.90 -5.56 -2.51
CA THR A 55 -4.01 -5.85 -3.94
C THR A 55 -4.47 -4.64 -4.74
N GLY A 56 -4.56 -4.76 -6.06
CA GLY A 56 -5.06 -3.71 -6.94
C GLY A 56 -6.31 -4.13 -7.71
N ALA A 57 -7.22 -3.20 -7.94
CA ALA A 57 -8.34 -3.40 -8.85
C ALA A 57 -7.87 -3.39 -10.31
N GLY A 58 -8.54 -4.17 -11.16
CA GLY A 58 -8.27 -4.21 -12.60
C GLY A 58 -6.98 -4.95 -12.94
N ARG A 59 -6.27 -4.46 -13.96
CA ARG A 59 -5.13 -5.16 -14.60
C ARG A 59 -3.76 -4.85 -13.99
N GLY A 60 -3.67 -3.93 -13.04
CA GLY A 60 -2.41 -3.53 -12.40
C GLY A 60 -2.51 -3.51 -10.89
N PHE A 61 -1.39 -3.75 -10.22
CA PHE A 61 -1.30 -3.54 -8.79
C PHE A 61 -1.18 -2.04 -8.50
N CYS A 62 -0.07 -1.41 -8.91
CA CYS A 62 0.14 0.04 -8.78
C CYS A 62 1.26 0.49 -9.73
N ALA A 63 0.96 1.43 -10.62
CA ALA A 63 1.91 1.92 -11.63
C ALA A 63 2.93 2.94 -11.09
N GLY A 64 2.90 3.26 -9.80
CA GLY A 64 3.77 4.28 -9.19
C GLY A 64 3.00 5.51 -8.73
N ALA A 65 3.70 6.61 -8.46
CA ALA A 65 3.08 7.85 -8.02
C ALA A 65 2.21 8.48 -9.11
N ASP A 66 1.08 9.07 -8.71
CA ASP A 66 0.22 9.82 -9.63
C ASP A 66 0.93 11.11 -10.05
N MET A 67 1.21 11.25 -11.36
CA MET A 67 1.96 12.39 -11.91
C MET A 67 1.20 13.71 -11.76
N ASP A 68 -0.13 13.68 -11.80
CA ASP A 68 -0.92 14.90 -11.62
C ASP A 68 -0.90 15.36 -10.16
N ALA A 69 -0.85 14.42 -9.22
CA ALA A 69 -0.65 14.72 -7.81
C ALA A 69 0.76 15.26 -7.50
N LEU A 70 1.75 14.97 -8.34
CA LEU A 70 3.13 15.46 -8.17
C LEU A 70 3.33 16.87 -8.75
N LYS A 71 2.60 17.26 -9.79
CA LYS A 71 2.77 18.54 -10.49
C LYS A 71 2.53 19.78 -9.61
N GLY A 72 1.77 19.63 -8.53
CA GLY A 72 1.44 20.71 -7.59
C GLY A 72 2.29 20.73 -6.33
N LEU A 73 3.35 19.92 -6.24
CA LEU A 73 4.15 19.79 -5.04
C LEU A 73 5.34 20.75 -5.06
N ASP A 74 5.41 21.65 -4.09
CA ASP A 74 6.66 22.32 -3.75
C ASP A 74 7.67 21.27 -3.26
N PRO A 75 8.92 21.24 -3.78
CA PRO A 75 9.98 20.37 -3.29
C PRO A 75 10.21 20.46 -1.77
N ASN A 76 9.90 21.59 -1.16
CA ASN A 76 9.96 21.78 0.29
C ASN A 76 8.81 21.10 1.04
N ASP A 77 7.65 20.91 0.41
CA ASP A 77 6.51 20.19 0.99
C ASP A 77 6.73 18.69 1.05
N ILE A 78 7.57 18.14 0.19
CA ILE A 78 7.93 16.70 0.23
C ILE A 78 8.59 16.35 1.57
N LYS A 79 9.40 17.24 2.13
CA LYS A 79 10.03 17.07 3.45
C LYS A 79 9.03 17.19 4.60
N ARG A 80 7.97 17.97 4.44
CA ARG A 80 6.94 18.17 5.49
C ARG A 80 5.89 17.06 5.55
N ARG A 81 5.63 16.37 4.44
CA ARG A 81 4.57 15.36 4.34
C ARG A 81 4.75 14.12 5.21
N GLY A 82 5.93 13.89 5.75
CA GLY A 82 6.15 12.84 6.77
C GLY A 82 5.51 13.15 8.14
N GLY A 83 5.16 14.43 8.40
CA GLY A 83 4.62 14.88 9.69
C GLY A 83 3.09 14.85 9.82
N ASP A 84 2.35 14.85 8.69
CA ASP A 84 0.87 14.98 8.69
C ASP A 84 0.14 13.63 8.66
N LEU A 85 0.87 12.52 8.68
CA LEU A 85 0.25 11.19 8.73
C LEU A 85 -0.16 10.85 10.17
N PRO A 86 -1.36 10.27 10.38
CA PRO A 86 -1.77 9.83 11.69
C PRO A 86 -0.71 8.93 12.30
N ALA A 87 -0.37 9.17 13.56
CA ALA A 87 0.57 8.34 14.29
C ALA A 87 0.08 6.89 14.29
N PHE A 88 0.94 5.99 13.89
CA PHE A 88 0.72 4.57 14.01
C PHE A 88 1.38 4.12 15.31
N ASP A 89 0.79 3.27 16.07
CA ASP A 89 1.13 2.77 17.42
C ASP A 89 2.35 3.42 18.11
N MET A 90 2.07 4.29 19.07
CA MET A 90 3.07 5.08 19.80
C MET A 90 4.04 4.26 20.68
N ASN A 91 3.74 2.99 20.92
CA ASN A 91 4.56 2.10 21.76
C ASN A 91 5.64 1.36 20.96
N ARG A 92 5.77 1.65 19.67
CA ARG A 92 6.71 0.98 18.79
C ARG A 92 7.86 1.89 18.37
N ARG A 93 8.89 1.28 17.80
CA ARG A 93 10.13 1.95 17.39
C ARG A 93 9.85 3.20 16.54
N PRO A 94 10.54 4.33 16.80
CA PRO A 94 10.33 5.58 16.07
C PRO A 94 10.56 5.48 14.55
N ASP A 95 11.49 4.62 14.13
CA ASP A 95 11.77 4.36 12.71
C ASP A 95 10.60 3.70 11.96
N TRP A 96 9.70 3.00 12.67
CA TRP A 96 8.48 2.42 12.11
C TRP A 96 7.32 3.42 11.96
N GLN A 97 7.49 4.64 12.41
CA GLN A 97 6.49 5.70 12.28
C GLN A 97 6.67 6.52 11.01
N THR A 98 7.68 6.22 10.20
CA THR A 98 7.91 6.90 8.93
C THR A 98 6.86 6.50 7.89
N ARG A 99 6.82 7.28 6.80
CA ARG A 99 5.79 7.23 5.77
C ARG A 99 5.52 5.82 5.24
N TYR A 100 6.56 5.02 4.99
CA TYR A 100 6.45 3.69 4.40
C TYR A 100 6.84 2.56 5.35
N ALA A 101 7.59 2.84 6.39
CA ALA A 101 8.15 1.82 7.27
C ALA A 101 7.23 1.43 8.44
N PHE A 102 5.93 1.72 8.38
CA PHE A 102 4.98 1.31 9.42
C PHE A 102 4.51 -0.15 9.30
N TYR A 103 4.67 -0.78 8.14
CA TYR A 103 4.24 -2.17 7.90
C TYR A 103 4.81 -3.16 8.92
N PRO A 104 6.13 -3.14 9.23
CA PRO A 104 6.70 -4.03 10.24
C PRO A 104 6.17 -3.80 11.66
N SER A 105 5.48 -2.68 11.90
CA SER A 105 4.85 -2.43 13.20
C SER A 105 3.54 -3.21 13.40
N ILE A 106 2.97 -3.74 12.34
CA ILE A 106 1.72 -4.51 12.36
C ILE A 106 2.04 -5.96 12.76
N ALA A 107 1.43 -6.45 13.83
CA ALA A 107 1.67 -7.79 14.34
C ALA A 107 0.91 -8.91 13.59
N LYS A 108 0.37 -8.59 12.40
CA LYS A 108 -0.36 -9.54 11.55
C LYS A 108 0.34 -9.68 10.22
N PRO A 109 0.41 -10.87 9.62
CA PRO A 109 0.98 -11.07 8.29
C PRO A 109 0.31 -10.16 7.25
N ILE A 110 1.11 -9.50 6.44
CA ILE A 110 0.67 -8.67 5.32
C ILE A 110 1.15 -9.31 4.03
N ILE A 111 0.22 -9.63 3.14
CA ILE A 111 0.49 -10.28 1.87
C ILE A 111 0.23 -9.30 0.73
N ALA A 112 1.24 -9.00 -0.09
CA ALA A 112 1.04 -8.32 -1.36
C ALA A 112 0.57 -9.32 -2.42
N MET A 113 -0.67 -9.21 -2.86
CA MET A 113 -1.21 -9.99 -3.97
C MET A 113 -1.09 -9.17 -5.26
N LEU A 114 0.02 -9.35 -5.97
CA LEU A 114 0.35 -8.58 -7.17
C LEU A 114 -0.44 -9.12 -8.37
N ASN A 115 -1.53 -8.45 -8.70
CA ASN A 115 -2.43 -8.83 -9.80
C ASN A 115 -1.98 -8.30 -11.16
N GLY A 116 -0.92 -7.51 -11.24
CA GLY A 116 -0.44 -6.95 -12.50
C GLY A 116 0.77 -6.02 -12.34
N ALA A 117 0.90 -5.09 -13.27
CA ALA A 117 2.02 -4.15 -13.31
C ALA A 117 2.22 -3.45 -11.97
N THR A 118 3.48 -3.43 -11.53
CA THR A 118 3.90 -2.86 -10.24
C THR A 118 5.17 -2.06 -10.48
N ALA A 119 5.17 -0.77 -10.14
CA ALA A 119 6.31 0.11 -10.35
C ALA A 119 6.43 1.19 -9.26
N GLY A 120 7.63 1.75 -9.12
CA GLY A 120 7.90 2.87 -8.23
C GLY A 120 7.40 2.63 -6.80
N ILE A 121 6.57 3.54 -6.29
CA ILE A 121 6.01 3.45 -4.93
C ILE A 121 5.15 2.20 -4.70
N GLY A 122 4.50 1.67 -5.75
CA GLY A 122 3.77 0.40 -5.67
C GLY A 122 4.68 -0.77 -5.32
N LEU A 123 5.89 -0.80 -5.90
CA LEU A 123 6.89 -1.80 -5.57
C LEU A 123 7.40 -1.63 -4.12
N VAL A 124 7.58 -0.39 -3.67
CA VAL A 124 7.97 -0.11 -2.27
C VAL A 124 6.97 -0.71 -1.29
N HIS A 125 5.67 -0.47 -1.51
CA HIS A 125 4.63 -1.06 -0.65
C HIS A 125 4.61 -2.59 -0.70
N ALA A 126 4.81 -3.18 -1.88
CA ALA A 126 4.89 -4.63 -2.01
C ALA A 126 6.08 -5.23 -1.24
N LEU A 127 7.25 -4.57 -1.29
CA LEU A 127 8.46 -5.01 -0.57
C LEU A 127 8.37 -4.85 0.96
N TYR A 128 7.51 -3.95 1.45
CA TYR A 128 7.26 -3.83 2.89
C TYR A 128 6.25 -4.85 3.43
N CYS A 129 5.55 -5.57 2.56
CA CYS A 129 4.72 -6.71 2.96
C CYS A 129 5.60 -7.91 3.35
N ASP A 130 5.09 -8.77 4.23
CA ASP A 130 5.83 -9.97 4.69
C ASP A 130 5.99 -11.01 3.59
N LEU A 131 5.02 -11.09 2.69
CA LEU A 131 5.01 -12.00 1.55
C LEU A 131 4.51 -11.27 0.30
N ASP A 132 5.14 -11.53 -0.84
CA ASP A 132 4.61 -11.16 -2.15
C ASP A 132 4.19 -12.42 -2.95
N ARG A 133 3.01 -12.37 -3.56
CA ARG A 133 2.57 -13.39 -4.52
C ARG A 133 2.22 -12.74 -5.83
N LYS A 134 2.97 -13.08 -6.86
CA LYS A 134 2.60 -12.76 -8.24
C LYS A 134 1.43 -13.62 -8.67
N SER A 135 0.41 -13.01 -9.26
CA SER A 135 -0.54 -13.78 -10.06
C SER A 135 0.20 -14.40 -11.24
N THR A 136 -0.14 -15.64 -11.61
CA THR A 136 0.53 -16.44 -12.65
C THR A 136 0.57 -15.81 -14.06
N ARG A 137 0.04 -14.62 -14.25
CA ARG A 137 0.01 -13.87 -15.52
C ARG A 137 1.04 -12.75 -15.63
N LEU A 138 1.92 -12.56 -14.67
CA LEU A 138 3.00 -11.58 -14.79
C LEU A 138 4.10 -12.17 -15.67
N ASN A 139 4.16 -11.66 -16.89
CA ASN A 139 5.25 -11.89 -17.82
C ASN A 139 6.55 -11.38 -17.16
N SER A 140 7.46 -12.28 -16.85
CA SER A 140 8.75 -12.04 -16.19
C SER A 140 9.75 -11.24 -17.06
N SER A 141 9.30 -10.64 -18.17
CA SER A 141 10.15 -9.98 -19.16
C SER A 141 10.68 -8.60 -18.73
N HIS A 142 10.37 -8.10 -17.53
CA HIS A 142 10.87 -6.79 -17.05
C HIS A 142 11.79 -6.88 -15.82
N LEU A 143 12.13 -8.07 -15.34
CA LEU A 143 13.21 -8.27 -14.38
C LEU A 143 14.38 -8.95 -15.10
N GLY A 144 14.94 -8.27 -16.10
CA GLY A 144 16.24 -8.59 -16.64
C GLY A 144 17.32 -8.19 -15.63
N ILE A 145 17.47 -8.93 -14.55
CA ILE A 145 18.71 -8.96 -13.81
C ILE A 145 19.57 -10.01 -14.50
N SER A 146 20.40 -9.57 -15.45
CA SER A 146 21.56 -10.34 -15.91
C SER A 146 22.55 -10.40 -14.75
N TYR A 147 22.87 -11.61 -14.33
CA TYR A 147 24.10 -11.88 -13.59
C TYR A 147 25.28 -11.89 -14.56
#